data_52cefa7dbd2a3f78f83a06196e45cff7
#
_entry.id   52cefa7dbd2a3f78f83a06196e45cff7
#
_cell.length_a   1.000
_cell.length_b   1.000
_cell.length_c   1.000
_cell.angle_alpha   90.00
_cell.angle_beta   90.00
_cell.angle_gamma   90.00
#
_symmetry.space_group_name_H-M   'P 1'
#
loop_
_entity.id
_entity.type
_entity.pdbx_description
1 polymer ?
#
loop_
_entity_poly.entity_id
_entity_poly.type
_entity_poly.pdbx_seq_one_letter_code
_entity_poly.pdbx_strand_id
1 'polypeptide(L)'
;MTWDDLGFLLSKTRYNENSVIAEIFTKNHGKVSGVIFGGTSKKIKNYLQIGNKIYVNFNTKSENRIGYFKIEIFEALSPYYFDNQQKLSCIASAMNLIRLLSAESQKNEFIFNLIEDFYILLRDSNWIKNYIYWELRLFKILGYDLELQNLVHKKIIDNQERYISKS
;
A
#
# COMPACT_ATOMS: atom_id res chain seq x y z
N MET A 1 13.10 11.69 18.42
CA MET A 1 13.58 10.98 17.23
C MET A 1 13.07 11.71 15.99
N THR A 2 13.94 11.96 15.03
CA THR A 2 13.57 12.64 13.77
C THR A 2 14.28 11.94 12.63
N TRP A 3 13.56 11.73 11.51
CA TRP A 3 14.12 11.16 10.29
C TRP A 3 13.31 11.58 9.05
N ASP A 4 13.93 11.43 7.90
CA ASP A 4 13.34 11.68 6.58
C ASP A 4 13.29 10.39 5.79
N ASP A 5 12.23 10.16 5.02
CA ASP A 5 12.10 8.97 4.19
C ASP A 5 11.12 9.19 3.03
N LEU A 6 11.12 8.26 2.08
CA LEU A 6 10.08 8.12 1.06
C LEU A 6 9.09 7.04 1.49
N GLY A 7 7.81 7.27 1.23
CA GLY A 7 6.78 6.30 1.57
C GLY A 7 5.54 6.39 0.70
N PHE A 8 4.69 5.40 0.84
CA PHE A 8 3.38 5.33 0.18
C PHE A 8 2.28 5.52 1.22
N LEU A 9 1.32 6.39 0.93
CA LEU A 9 0.18 6.62 1.80
C LEU A 9 -0.75 5.40 1.76
N LEU A 10 -0.88 4.71 2.90
CA LEU A 10 -1.74 3.54 3.04
C LEU A 10 -3.15 3.92 3.48
N SER A 11 -3.25 4.83 4.44
CA SER A 11 -4.53 5.30 4.96
C SER A 11 -4.46 6.73 5.49
N LYS A 12 -5.63 7.35 5.62
CA LYS A 12 -5.80 8.62 6.33
C LYS A 12 -7.13 8.63 7.05
N THR A 13 -7.14 9.13 8.28
CA THR A 13 -8.35 9.29 9.09
C THR A 13 -8.38 10.70 9.68
N ARG A 14 -9.52 11.37 9.63
CA ARG A 14 -9.67 12.68 10.25
C ARG A 14 -9.49 12.55 11.75
N TYR A 15 -8.58 13.33 12.33
CA TYR A 15 -8.28 13.33 13.76
C TYR A 15 -9.01 14.47 14.48
N ASN A 16 -8.96 15.68 13.92
CA ASN A 16 -9.68 16.85 14.38
C ASN A 16 -10.00 17.78 13.20
N GLU A 17 -10.41 19.00 13.48
CA GLU A 17 -10.79 19.98 12.45
C GLU A 17 -9.66 20.29 11.46
N ASN A 18 -8.40 20.29 11.93
CA ASN A 18 -7.24 20.71 11.14
C ASN A 18 -6.17 19.63 10.97
N SER A 19 -6.41 18.40 11.44
CA SER A 19 -5.39 17.35 11.41
C SER A 19 -5.97 16.02 10.96
N VAL A 20 -5.10 15.21 10.36
CA VAL A 20 -5.38 13.81 10.02
C VAL A 20 -4.31 12.90 10.62
N ILE A 21 -4.67 11.68 10.97
CA ILE A 21 -3.73 10.60 11.20
C ILE A 21 -3.53 9.89 9.88
N ALA A 22 -2.28 9.71 9.49
CA ALA A 22 -1.89 8.96 8.31
C ALA A 22 -1.07 7.73 8.69
N GLU A 23 -1.29 6.64 7.97
CA GLU A 23 -0.42 5.46 7.99
C GLU A 23 0.36 5.44 6.67
N ILE A 24 1.67 5.34 6.75
CA ILE A 24 2.57 5.43 5.60
C ILE A 24 3.51 4.22 5.65
N PHE A 25 3.66 3.51 4.54
CA PHE A 25 4.71 2.51 4.41
C PHE A 25 5.97 3.16 3.85
N THR A 26 6.98 3.30 4.69
CA THR A 26 8.22 3.98 4.35
C THR A 26 9.32 2.98 3.97
N LYS A 27 10.29 3.44 3.19
CA LYS A 27 11.37 2.61 2.67
C LYS A 27 12.27 2.04 3.76
N ASN A 28 12.63 2.86 4.75
CA ASN A 28 13.62 2.50 5.75
C ASN A 28 13.03 2.20 7.13
N HIS A 29 11.78 2.60 7.40
CA HIS A 29 11.15 2.44 8.70
C HIS A 29 9.90 1.56 8.68
N GLY A 30 9.51 1.02 7.49
CA GLY A 30 8.31 0.21 7.33
C GLY A 30 7.02 1.01 7.51
N LYS A 31 5.98 0.39 8.05
CA LYS A 31 4.70 1.04 8.31
C LYS A 31 4.78 1.92 9.57
N VAL A 32 4.48 3.19 9.43
CA VAL A 32 4.52 4.16 10.54
C VAL A 32 3.26 5.01 10.52
N SER A 33 2.72 5.28 11.71
CA SER A 33 1.56 6.14 11.93
C SER A 33 1.98 7.49 12.49
N GLY A 34 1.35 8.57 12.04
CA GLY A 34 1.65 9.89 12.53
C GLY A 34 0.57 10.92 12.21
N VAL A 35 0.57 12.01 12.95
CA VAL A 35 -0.35 13.14 12.75
C VAL A 35 0.21 14.11 11.71
N ILE A 36 -0.63 14.51 10.77
CA ILE A 36 -0.33 15.57 9.80
C ILE A 36 -1.18 16.79 10.18
N PHE A 37 -0.51 17.84 10.66
CA PHE A 37 -1.15 19.12 10.94
C PHE A 37 -1.45 19.85 9.62
N GLY A 38 -2.61 20.53 9.57
CA GLY A 38 -3.07 21.16 8.33
C GLY A 38 -3.51 20.14 7.26
N GLY A 39 -3.65 18.86 7.62
CA GLY A 39 -4.01 17.78 6.70
C GLY A 39 -5.38 17.92 6.04
N THR A 40 -6.24 18.79 6.59
CA THR A 40 -7.54 19.13 6.01
C THR A 40 -7.47 20.31 5.04
N SER A 41 -6.34 21.04 4.99
CA SER A 41 -6.15 22.15 4.03
C SER A 41 -6.19 21.66 2.58
N LYS A 42 -6.65 22.50 1.66
CA LYS A 42 -6.79 22.14 0.24
C LYS A 42 -5.47 21.62 -0.36
N LYS A 43 -4.34 22.26 -0.03
CA LYS A 43 -3.01 21.87 -0.53
C LYS A 43 -2.63 20.46 -0.05
N ILE A 44 -2.64 20.24 1.26
CA ILE A 44 -2.23 18.97 1.86
C ILE A 44 -3.20 17.84 1.50
N LYS A 45 -4.51 18.13 1.45
CA LYS A 45 -5.53 17.16 1.06
C LYS A 45 -5.26 16.56 -0.34
N ASN A 46 -4.71 17.34 -1.27
CA ASN A 46 -4.34 16.86 -2.59
C ASN A 46 -3.16 15.89 -2.56
N TYR A 47 -2.23 16.05 -1.61
CA TYR A 47 -1.11 15.11 -1.42
C TYR A 47 -1.56 13.80 -0.78
N LEU A 48 -2.56 13.88 0.08
CA LEU A 48 -3.11 12.75 0.85
C LEU A 48 -4.12 11.92 0.02
N GLN A 49 -3.72 11.47 -1.16
CA GLN A 49 -4.46 10.45 -1.90
C GLN A 49 -3.81 9.08 -1.63
N ILE A 50 -4.64 8.08 -1.27
CA ILE A 50 -4.17 6.72 -0.97
C ILE A 50 -3.37 6.19 -2.16
N GLY A 51 -2.19 5.65 -1.87
CA GLY A 51 -1.25 5.16 -2.87
C GLY A 51 -0.28 6.20 -3.43
N ASN A 52 -0.44 7.50 -3.16
CA ASN A 52 0.57 8.47 -3.56
C ASN A 52 1.90 8.21 -2.87
N LYS A 53 2.99 8.42 -3.62
CA LYS A 53 4.35 8.40 -3.10
C LYS A 53 4.69 9.79 -2.58
N ILE A 54 5.06 9.86 -1.32
CA ILE A 54 5.28 11.11 -0.59
C ILE A 54 6.64 11.11 0.10
N TYR A 55 7.22 12.28 0.20
CA TYR A 55 8.36 12.56 1.05
C TYR A 55 7.85 12.86 2.45
N VAL A 56 8.42 12.22 3.47
CA VAL A 56 8.02 12.34 4.86
C VAL A 56 9.18 12.78 5.72
N ASN A 57 8.97 13.82 6.52
CA ASN A 57 9.79 14.14 7.67
C ASN A 57 8.98 13.76 8.92
N PHE A 58 9.45 12.76 9.64
CA PHE A 58 8.83 12.27 10.87
C PHE A 58 9.53 12.87 12.09
N ASN A 59 8.74 13.25 13.09
CA ASN A 59 9.27 13.72 14.35
C ASN A 59 8.42 13.21 15.52
N THR A 60 9.06 12.66 16.53
CA THR A 60 8.42 12.30 17.80
C THR A 60 9.29 12.70 18.99
N LYS A 61 8.63 13.16 20.04
CA LYS A 61 9.30 13.52 21.31
C LYS A 61 9.59 12.28 22.18
N SER A 62 8.89 11.17 21.95
CA SER A 62 8.99 9.95 22.75
C SER A 62 8.52 8.76 21.91
N GLU A 63 9.14 7.60 22.08
CA GLU A 63 8.78 6.36 21.42
C GLU A 63 7.35 5.89 21.75
N ASN A 64 6.84 6.27 22.92
CA ASN A 64 5.51 5.88 23.38
C ASN A 64 4.40 6.87 22.97
N ARG A 65 4.69 7.85 22.12
CA ARG A 65 3.71 8.81 21.62
C ARG A 65 3.64 8.79 20.11
N ILE A 66 2.42 9.00 19.61
CA ILE A 66 2.22 9.19 18.18
C ILE A 66 3.06 10.40 17.72
N GLY A 67 3.89 10.19 16.70
CA GLY A 67 4.67 11.24 16.10
C GLY A 67 3.84 12.11 15.15
N TYR A 68 4.49 13.06 14.52
CA TYR A 68 3.88 13.87 13.48
C TYR A 68 4.72 13.87 12.20
N PHE A 69 4.03 14.01 11.09
CA PHE A 69 4.61 14.09 9.76
C PHE A 69 4.53 15.50 9.21
N LYS A 70 5.62 15.98 8.62
CA LYS A 70 5.58 16.97 7.55
C LYS A 70 5.72 16.22 6.23
N ILE A 71 4.88 16.52 5.25
CA ILE A 71 4.84 15.77 4.01
C ILE A 71 4.98 16.69 2.80
N GLU A 72 5.62 16.17 1.76
CA GLU A 72 5.65 16.75 0.43
C GLU A 72 5.31 15.68 -0.59
N ILE A 73 4.66 16.07 -1.69
CA ILE A 73 4.39 15.12 -2.76
C ILE A 73 5.70 14.78 -3.49
N PHE A 74 6.01 13.50 -3.60
CA PHE A 74 7.10 13.00 -4.42
C PHE A 74 6.58 12.61 -5.80
N GLU A 75 5.52 11.80 -5.84
CA GLU A 75 4.85 11.39 -7.07
C GLU A 75 3.35 11.19 -6.83
N ALA A 76 2.53 11.91 -7.58
CA ALA A 76 1.08 11.82 -7.52
C ALA A 76 0.60 10.64 -8.39
N LEU A 77 0.68 9.42 -7.86
CA LEU A 77 0.39 8.19 -8.59
C LEU A 77 -1.12 7.96 -8.78
N SER A 78 -1.91 8.14 -7.73
CA SER A 78 -3.35 7.87 -7.79
C SER A 78 -4.14 8.76 -8.76
N PRO A 79 -3.80 10.04 -8.94
CA PRO A 79 -4.47 10.89 -9.93
C PRO A 79 -4.41 10.38 -11.37
N TYR A 80 -3.39 9.61 -11.76
CA TYR A 80 -3.33 9.00 -13.08
C TYR A 80 -4.47 8.02 -13.38
N TYR A 81 -5.19 7.59 -12.36
CA TYR A 81 -6.23 6.57 -12.46
C TYR A 81 -7.62 7.09 -12.10
N PHE A 82 -7.81 8.41 -11.93
CA PHE A 82 -9.12 8.98 -11.54
C PHE A 82 -10.24 8.65 -12.52
N ASP A 83 -9.91 8.48 -13.80
CA ASP A 83 -10.87 8.08 -14.82
C ASP A 83 -11.09 6.55 -14.91
N ASN A 84 -10.43 5.77 -14.05
CA ASN A 84 -10.52 4.31 -14.02
C ASN A 84 -10.88 3.78 -12.63
N GLN A 85 -12.18 3.65 -12.36
CA GLN A 85 -12.72 3.21 -11.07
C GLN A 85 -12.18 1.84 -10.64
N GLN A 86 -11.95 0.90 -11.57
CA GLN A 86 -11.44 -0.43 -11.25
C GLN A 86 -10.01 -0.35 -10.73
N LYS A 87 -9.14 0.43 -11.38
CA LYS A 87 -7.75 0.63 -10.93
C LYS A 87 -7.69 1.39 -9.62
N LEU A 88 -8.57 2.39 -9.40
CA LEU A 88 -8.65 3.06 -8.10
C LEU A 88 -9.05 2.11 -6.98
N SER A 89 -10.03 1.25 -7.22
CA SER A 89 -10.44 0.23 -6.26
C SER A 89 -9.30 -0.76 -5.97
N CYS A 90 -8.54 -1.13 -7.00
CA CYS A 90 -7.37 -1.98 -6.87
C CYS A 90 -6.26 -1.31 -6.03
N ILE A 91 -5.98 -0.02 -6.26
CA ILE A 91 -5.04 0.76 -5.43
C ILE A 91 -5.48 0.77 -3.96
N ALA A 92 -6.75 1.06 -3.71
CA ALA A 92 -7.28 1.07 -2.35
C ALA A 92 -7.17 -0.29 -1.67
N SER A 93 -7.48 -1.38 -2.39
CA SER A 93 -7.35 -2.76 -1.91
C SER A 93 -5.89 -3.11 -1.59
N ALA A 94 -4.97 -2.85 -2.52
CA ALA A 94 -3.54 -3.13 -2.34
C ALA A 94 -2.95 -2.40 -1.12
N MET A 95 -3.22 -1.10 -1.00
CA MET A 95 -2.74 -0.30 0.15
C MET A 95 -3.36 -0.78 1.47
N ASN A 96 -4.63 -1.17 1.45
CA ASN A 96 -5.30 -1.71 2.65
C ASN A 96 -4.75 -3.09 3.05
N LEU A 97 -4.44 -3.97 2.12
CA LEU A 97 -3.78 -5.25 2.42
C LEU A 97 -2.42 -5.03 3.09
N ILE A 98 -1.59 -4.16 2.54
CA ILE A 98 -0.29 -3.82 3.15
C ILE A 98 -0.49 -3.24 4.55
N ARG A 99 -1.46 -2.32 4.71
CA ARG A 99 -1.79 -1.71 5.99
C ARG A 99 -2.15 -2.75 7.06
N LEU A 100 -2.98 -3.70 6.71
CA LEU A 100 -3.49 -4.71 7.64
C LEU A 100 -2.46 -5.79 7.97
N LEU A 101 -1.64 -6.18 7.00
CA LEU A 101 -0.79 -7.36 7.11
C LEU A 101 0.66 -7.04 7.51
N SER A 102 1.13 -5.80 7.32
CA SER A 102 2.50 -5.44 7.70
C SER A 102 2.58 -4.98 9.16
N ALA A 103 3.67 -5.36 9.83
CA ALA A 103 3.96 -4.94 11.19
C ALA A 103 4.35 -3.46 11.26
N GLU A 104 4.06 -2.80 12.41
CA GLU A 104 4.46 -1.43 12.69
C GLU A 104 5.97 -1.32 12.86
N SER A 105 6.54 -0.23 12.34
CA SER A 105 7.95 0.17 12.52
C SER A 105 8.97 -0.91 12.15
N GLN A 106 8.60 -1.83 11.28
CA GLN A 106 9.47 -2.89 10.80
C GLN A 106 9.83 -2.64 9.34
N LYS A 107 11.10 -2.29 9.09
CA LYS A 107 11.62 -2.15 7.73
C LYS A 107 11.40 -3.45 6.95
N ASN A 108 10.83 -3.34 5.76
CA ASN A 108 10.71 -4.44 4.83
C ASN A 108 10.86 -3.93 3.39
N GLU A 109 12.06 -4.06 2.86
CA GLU A 109 12.39 -3.58 1.52
C GLU A 109 11.65 -4.36 0.42
N PHE A 110 11.35 -5.64 0.66
CA PHE A 110 10.58 -6.45 -0.30
C PHE A 110 9.15 -5.93 -0.47
N ILE A 111 8.50 -5.52 0.64
CA ILE A 111 7.17 -4.91 0.56
C ILE A 111 7.25 -3.55 -0.13
N PHE A 112 8.25 -2.72 0.18
CA PHE A 112 8.40 -1.41 -0.46
C PHE A 112 8.56 -1.55 -1.98
N ASN A 113 9.44 -2.44 -2.44
CA ASN A 113 9.65 -2.72 -3.86
C ASN A 113 8.38 -3.34 -4.50
N LEU A 114 7.64 -4.17 -3.76
CA LEU A 114 6.38 -4.74 -4.23
C LEU A 114 5.32 -3.65 -4.49
N ILE A 115 5.30 -2.57 -3.68
CA ILE A 115 4.42 -1.42 -3.95
C ILE A 115 4.86 -0.68 -5.22
N GLU A 116 6.15 -0.53 -5.47
CA GLU A 116 6.64 0.06 -6.72
C GLU A 116 6.27 -0.79 -7.94
N ASP A 117 6.48 -2.11 -7.88
CA ASP A 117 6.08 -3.07 -8.91
C ASP A 117 4.57 -3.00 -9.19
N PHE A 118 3.73 -2.74 -8.17
CA PHE A 118 2.30 -2.61 -8.31
C PHE A 118 1.89 -1.51 -9.30
N TYR A 119 2.55 -0.36 -9.27
CA TYR A 119 2.25 0.71 -10.22
C TYR A 119 2.75 0.43 -11.64
N ILE A 120 3.78 -0.40 -11.79
CA ILE A 120 4.22 -0.89 -13.09
C ILE A 120 3.15 -1.83 -13.68
N LEU A 121 2.67 -2.79 -12.90
CA LEU A 121 1.67 -3.75 -13.36
C LEU A 121 0.33 -3.10 -13.72
N LEU A 122 -0.08 -2.01 -13.06
CA LEU A 122 -1.31 -1.31 -13.38
C LEU A 122 -1.31 -0.67 -14.78
N ARG A 123 -0.15 -0.50 -15.40
CA ARG A 123 -0.02 0.01 -16.78
C ARG A 123 -0.21 -1.07 -17.83
N ASP A 124 -0.11 -2.35 -17.44
CA ASP A 124 -0.26 -3.50 -18.32
C ASP A 124 -1.73 -3.74 -18.74
N SER A 125 -1.96 -4.28 -19.92
CA SER A 125 -3.28 -4.68 -20.41
C SER A 125 -3.88 -5.81 -19.56
N ASN A 126 -3.05 -6.72 -19.03
CA ASN A 126 -3.43 -7.86 -18.20
C ASN A 126 -3.33 -7.55 -16.71
N TRP A 127 -3.44 -6.29 -16.31
CA TRP A 127 -3.21 -5.84 -14.94
C TRP A 127 -4.02 -6.59 -13.88
N ILE A 128 -5.26 -7.04 -14.18
CA ILE A 128 -6.09 -7.81 -13.23
C ILE A 128 -5.42 -9.14 -12.88
N LYS A 129 -4.95 -9.88 -13.89
CA LYS A 129 -4.23 -11.14 -13.66
C LYS A 129 -2.92 -10.89 -12.90
N ASN A 130 -2.19 -9.87 -13.29
CA ASN A 130 -0.94 -9.49 -12.64
C ASN A 130 -1.16 -9.05 -11.19
N TYR A 131 -2.30 -8.42 -10.88
CA TYR A 131 -2.67 -8.05 -9.52
C TYR A 131 -2.89 -9.28 -8.62
N ILE A 132 -3.51 -10.35 -9.13
CA ILE A 132 -3.66 -11.59 -8.37
C ILE A 132 -2.28 -12.18 -8.02
N TYR A 133 -1.34 -12.21 -8.96
CA TYR A 133 0.03 -12.65 -8.67
C TYR A 133 0.75 -11.74 -7.69
N TRP A 134 0.49 -10.44 -7.74
CA TRP A 134 1.02 -9.47 -6.80
C TRP A 134 0.52 -9.75 -5.38
N GLU A 135 -0.77 -10.01 -5.19
CA GLU A 135 -1.33 -10.40 -3.88
C GLU A 135 -0.68 -11.68 -3.35
N LEU A 136 -0.54 -12.70 -4.19
CA LEU A 136 0.13 -13.95 -3.79
C LEU A 136 1.59 -13.72 -3.38
N ARG A 137 2.32 -12.84 -4.07
CA ARG A 137 3.68 -12.44 -3.68
C ARG A 137 3.69 -11.72 -2.33
N LEU A 138 2.73 -10.83 -2.07
CA LEU A 138 2.60 -10.14 -0.79
C LEU A 138 2.42 -11.15 0.35
N PHE A 139 1.49 -12.10 0.21
CA PHE A 139 1.28 -13.13 1.21
C PHE A 139 2.54 -13.96 1.46
N LYS A 140 3.26 -14.34 0.41
CA LYS A 140 4.51 -15.08 0.52
C LYS A 140 5.60 -14.29 1.25
N ILE A 141 5.77 -13.00 0.94
CA ILE A 141 6.75 -12.11 1.61
C ILE A 141 6.42 -12.00 3.11
N LEU A 142 5.15 -12.01 3.47
CA LEU A 142 4.67 -11.93 4.85
C LEU A 142 4.69 -13.28 5.58
N GLY A 143 5.13 -14.35 4.92
CA GLY A 143 5.21 -15.69 5.51
C GLY A 143 3.89 -16.45 5.53
N TYR A 144 2.85 -15.97 4.86
CA TYR A 144 1.61 -16.72 4.68
C TYR A 144 1.76 -17.68 3.50
N ASP A 145 1.94 -18.96 3.78
CA ASP A 145 1.83 -19.99 2.74
C ASP A 145 0.37 -20.38 2.58
N LEU A 146 -0.24 -19.96 1.49
CA LEU A 146 -1.64 -20.24 1.20
C LEU A 146 -1.88 -21.67 0.75
N GLU A 147 -0.82 -22.49 0.57
CA GLU A 147 -0.88 -23.90 0.14
C GLU A 147 -1.96 -24.16 -0.94
N LEU A 148 -2.13 -23.24 -1.88
CA LEU A 148 -3.18 -23.29 -2.91
C LEU A 148 -3.16 -24.60 -3.70
N GLN A 149 -2.01 -25.25 -3.78
CA GLN A 149 -1.84 -26.57 -4.40
C GLN A 149 -2.69 -27.65 -3.71
N ASN A 150 -2.99 -27.47 -2.41
CA ASN A 150 -3.82 -28.39 -1.65
C ASN A 150 -5.32 -28.15 -1.88
N LEU A 151 -5.70 -26.98 -2.37
CA LEU A 151 -7.09 -26.57 -2.59
C LEU A 151 -7.57 -26.78 -4.02
N VAL A 152 -6.66 -26.90 -4.97
CA VAL A 152 -6.97 -27.05 -6.39
C VAL A 152 -6.23 -28.27 -6.99
N HIS A 153 -6.82 -28.88 -7.99
CA HIS A 153 -6.12 -29.82 -8.85
C HIS A 153 -6.17 -29.36 -10.30
N LYS A 154 -5.13 -29.71 -11.05
CA LYS A 154 -5.00 -29.39 -12.45
C LYS A 154 -5.81 -30.43 -13.27
N LYS A 155 -6.70 -29.96 -14.14
CA LYS A 155 -7.45 -30.80 -15.06
C LYS A 155 -7.36 -30.22 -16.48
N ILE A 156 -7.24 -31.11 -17.46
CA ILE A 156 -7.31 -30.72 -18.87
C ILE A 156 -8.77 -30.81 -19.30
N ILE A 157 -9.36 -29.68 -19.70
CA ILE A 157 -10.71 -29.56 -20.23
C ILE A 157 -10.60 -28.81 -21.54
N ASP A 158 -11.16 -29.41 -22.62
CA ASP A 158 -11.13 -28.83 -23.97
C ASP A 158 -9.71 -28.45 -24.45
N ASN A 159 -8.72 -29.32 -24.21
CA ASN A 159 -7.30 -29.09 -24.47
C ASN A 159 -6.67 -27.87 -23.76
N GLN A 160 -7.33 -27.34 -22.72
CA GLN A 160 -6.81 -26.27 -21.90
C GLN A 160 -6.58 -26.74 -20.45
N GLU A 161 -5.45 -26.33 -19.87
CA GLU A 161 -5.20 -26.58 -18.45
C GLU A 161 -6.07 -25.65 -17.61
N ARG A 162 -6.90 -26.23 -16.72
CA ARG A 162 -7.71 -25.51 -15.74
C ARG A 162 -7.40 -26.00 -14.34
N TYR A 163 -7.45 -25.08 -13.38
CA TYR A 163 -7.36 -25.41 -11.97
C TYR A 163 -8.77 -25.48 -11.40
N ILE A 164 -9.10 -26.62 -10.81
CA ILE A 164 -10.44 -26.90 -10.29
C ILE A 164 -10.31 -27.12 -8.78
N SER A 165 -11.27 -26.59 -8.02
CA SER A 165 -11.36 -26.82 -6.57
C SER A 165 -11.38 -28.31 -6.27
N LYS A 166 -10.64 -28.73 -5.24
CA LYS A 166 -10.81 -30.05 -4.63
C LYS A 166 -12.04 -29.93 -3.73
N SER A 167 -13.18 -30.39 -4.24
CA SER A 167 -14.41 -30.55 -3.44
C SER A 167 -14.28 -31.70 -2.46
#